data_82c4f6de21361060af3514fa6b972928
#
_entry.id   82c4f6de21361060af3514fa6b972928
#
_cell.length_a   1.000
_cell.length_b   1.000
_cell.length_c   1.000
_cell.angle_alpha   90.00
_cell.angle_beta   90.00
_cell.angle_gamma   90.00
#
_symmetry.space_group_name_H-M   'P 1'
#
loop_
_entity.id
_entity.type
_entity.pdbx_description
1 polymer ?
#
loop_
_entity_poly.entity_id
_entity_poly.type
_entity_poly.pdbx_seq_one_letter_code
_entity_poly.pdbx_strand_id
1 'polypeptide(L)'
;MMLTALAACGGGGASPATPAADFSIGVSTAAISVIRGATSSAVTVSVAAVNGFDGTVSVALAGLPAGATTTPAFPASVTAAAPLQFTITMSAGTPVGNSTLTLSGTSGSLNHAAPPITLSSTAAIQTSMVGSVLYLQSYSNGHAARIGLDTAWGGAIVEVSLDGVNFVNAHDTGREVQPALYDGADVYTADNCSPCIGTWGWNPVLGGDRYGHGSPVIASQLGAGSIYVKAQPLEWNPDDKGGGPDTPIGSDVYVEQTVSTIPAAPLGFLVHTVITHFGTDQHYDNLQEFPAVYVNSPYTALAYYGGTAAWTGAALSEDSTVTALPGTTGNLYSSELWDAYVDGTDTGLAVYVPSAYAYVAAFASLNGGGAGSSGNATNYFHQMTAFGFAPGGTFTGDYYLLPGNLAAARSGIYGLHQAAPVADVMAPYGVLEAPAANSTISGASVAVAGWAIDNVAVSGIQVLVDGNVIATPALTVNRPDVAAVYPNAALTCGWQATLDSTTLANGTHTLAVRYTDSSNNVASLPPETVTVAN
;
A
#
# COMPACT_ATOMS: atom_id res chain seq x y z
N MET A 1 -99.34 40.04 -50.06
CA MET A 1 -98.65 40.79 -49.01
C MET A 1 -98.69 39.97 -47.74
N MET A 2 -97.69 39.23 -47.48
CA MET A 2 -97.72 38.27 -46.38
C MET A 2 -96.44 38.50 -45.56
N LEU A 3 -96.55 38.91 -44.30
CA LEU A 3 -95.47 39.10 -43.36
C LEU A 3 -95.14 37.76 -42.71
N THR A 4 -93.96 37.23 -42.91
CA THR A 4 -93.46 36.06 -42.17
C THR A 4 -92.57 36.52 -41.06
N ALA A 5 -92.96 36.18 -39.81
CA ALA A 5 -92.14 36.40 -38.60
C ALA A 5 -91.04 35.31 -38.48
N LEU A 6 -89.83 35.73 -38.33
CA LEU A 6 -88.68 34.85 -38.02
C LEU A 6 -88.65 34.63 -36.50
N ALA A 7 -88.80 33.39 -36.09
CA ALA A 7 -88.55 32.99 -34.69
C ALA A 7 -87.03 32.82 -34.45
N ALA A 8 -86.48 33.56 -33.54
CA ALA A 8 -85.08 33.38 -33.09
C ALA A 8 -84.98 32.19 -32.12
N CYS A 9 -84.26 31.15 -32.52
CA CYS A 9 -83.87 30.04 -31.68
C CYS A 9 -82.65 30.49 -30.82
N GLY A 10 -82.88 30.71 -29.51
CA GLY A 10 -81.82 30.96 -28.54
C GLY A 10 -81.05 29.67 -28.26
N GLY A 11 -79.91 29.54 -28.90
CA GLY A 11 -78.97 28.50 -28.55
C GLY A 11 -78.27 28.84 -27.23
N GLY A 12 -78.62 28.15 -26.18
CA GLY A 12 -77.86 28.19 -24.89
C GLY A 12 -76.48 27.55 -25.11
N GLY A 13 -75.50 28.41 -25.29
CA GLY A 13 -74.10 27.95 -25.26
C GLY A 13 -73.77 27.45 -23.86
N ALA A 14 -73.58 26.16 -23.70
CA ALA A 14 -72.95 25.63 -22.51
C ALA A 14 -71.55 26.26 -22.39
N SER A 15 -71.25 27.01 -21.31
CA SER A 15 -69.92 27.45 -21.01
C SER A 15 -68.98 26.22 -20.95
N PRO A 16 -67.81 26.26 -21.58
CA PRO A 16 -66.85 25.16 -21.47
C PRO A 16 -66.60 24.91 -20.00
N ALA A 17 -66.76 23.66 -19.56
CA ALA A 17 -66.49 23.26 -18.19
C ALA A 17 -65.02 23.63 -17.86
N THR A 18 -64.82 24.38 -16.79
CA THR A 18 -63.46 24.69 -16.30
C THR A 18 -62.73 23.36 -16.06
N PRO A 19 -61.56 23.11 -16.68
CA PRO A 19 -60.83 21.89 -16.45
C PRO A 19 -60.58 21.68 -14.97
N ALA A 20 -60.77 20.46 -14.47
CA ALA A 20 -60.59 20.15 -13.04
C ALA A 20 -59.15 20.41 -12.63
N ALA A 21 -58.95 20.91 -11.43
CA ALA A 21 -57.62 21.10 -10.83
C ALA A 21 -56.93 19.73 -10.73
N ASP A 22 -55.65 19.65 -11.16
CA ASP A 22 -54.87 18.44 -11.21
C ASP A 22 -53.39 18.75 -10.97
N PHE A 23 -52.52 17.73 -10.80
CA PHE A 23 -51.09 17.90 -10.64
C PHE A 23 -50.28 16.86 -11.46
N SER A 24 -49.00 17.12 -11.63
CA SER A 24 -48.04 16.11 -12.07
C SER A 24 -46.88 16.04 -11.05
N ILE A 25 -46.21 14.87 -10.99
CA ILE A 25 -45.09 14.62 -10.12
C ILE A 25 -43.83 14.37 -10.95
N GLY A 26 -42.73 15.03 -10.57
CA GLY A 26 -41.43 14.92 -11.23
C GLY A 26 -40.30 14.59 -10.26
N VAL A 27 -39.22 14.06 -10.82
CA VAL A 27 -37.99 13.74 -10.08
C VAL A 27 -36.79 14.32 -10.80
N SER A 28 -35.76 14.73 -10.03
CA SER A 28 -34.57 15.40 -10.56
C SER A 28 -33.60 14.45 -11.30
N THR A 29 -33.75 13.13 -11.17
CA THR A 29 -32.90 12.13 -11.81
C THR A 29 -33.65 10.85 -12.15
N ALA A 30 -33.24 10.18 -13.22
CA ALA A 30 -33.73 8.86 -13.61
C ALA A 30 -32.87 7.70 -13.06
N ALA A 31 -31.69 7.98 -12.48
CA ALA A 31 -30.80 6.97 -11.94
C ALA A 31 -30.06 7.48 -10.68
N ILE A 32 -29.87 6.58 -9.73
CA ILE A 32 -29.13 6.82 -8.48
C ILE A 32 -28.19 5.62 -8.31
N SER A 33 -26.92 5.89 -8.03
CA SER A 33 -25.96 4.87 -7.62
C SER A 33 -25.54 5.12 -6.18
N VAL A 34 -25.58 4.07 -5.35
CA VAL A 34 -25.20 4.15 -3.93
C VAL A 34 -24.33 2.94 -3.57
N ILE A 35 -23.20 3.22 -2.97
CA ILE A 35 -22.29 2.18 -2.43
C ILE A 35 -22.89 1.67 -1.11
N ARG A 36 -22.83 0.38 -0.85
CA ARG A 36 -23.23 -0.21 0.44
C ARG A 36 -22.47 0.45 1.59
N GLY A 37 -23.21 0.83 2.63
CA GLY A 37 -22.67 1.59 3.79
C GLY A 37 -22.65 3.11 3.60
N ALA A 38 -23.07 3.63 2.44
CA ALA A 38 -23.07 5.05 2.14
C ALA A 38 -24.49 5.62 1.92
N THR A 39 -24.55 6.95 1.76
CA THR A 39 -25.77 7.71 1.47
C THR A 39 -25.65 8.37 0.12
N SER A 40 -26.74 8.40 -0.68
CA SER A 40 -26.81 9.05 -1.98
C SER A 40 -26.68 10.56 -1.89
N SER A 41 -26.40 11.20 -3.03
CA SER A 41 -26.73 12.61 -3.23
C SER A 41 -28.23 12.85 -3.07
N ALA A 42 -28.62 14.09 -2.77
CA ALA A 42 -30.03 14.47 -2.62
C ALA A 42 -30.78 14.37 -3.95
N VAL A 43 -31.97 13.79 -3.89
CA VAL A 43 -32.93 13.70 -5.01
C VAL A 43 -34.12 14.61 -4.71
N THR A 44 -34.50 15.42 -5.68
CA THR A 44 -35.63 16.34 -5.53
C THR A 44 -36.89 15.73 -6.18
N VAL A 45 -37.99 15.71 -5.41
CA VAL A 45 -39.36 15.43 -5.89
C VAL A 45 -40.08 16.74 -5.98
N SER A 46 -40.68 17.02 -7.15
CA SER A 46 -41.43 18.24 -7.40
C SER A 46 -42.87 17.91 -7.82
N VAL A 47 -43.79 18.80 -7.47
CA VAL A 47 -45.18 18.79 -7.92
C VAL A 47 -45.38 19.99 -8.83
N ALA A 48 -45.90 19.76 -10.03
CA ALA A 48 -46.35 20.85 -10.91
C ALA A 48 -47.86 20.93 -10.91
N ALA A 49 -48.39 22.12 -10.55
CA ALA A 49 -49.82 22.40 -10.52
C ALA A 49 -50.38 22.47 -11.96
N VAL A 50 -51.53 21.85 -12.17
CA VAL A 50 -52.32 21.88 -13.39
C VAL A 50 -53.70 22.44 -13.08
N ASN A 51 -54.21 23.34 -13.92
CA ASN A 51 -55.52 23.98 -13.77
C ASN A 51 -55.80 24.59 -12.40
N GLY A 52 -54.76 25.25 -11.80
CA GLY A 52 -54.91 25.94 -10.52
C GLY A 52 -54.91 25.03 -9.29
N PHE A 53 -54.37 23.85 -9.35
CA PHE A 53 -54.15 22.97 -8.21
C PHE A 53 -53.25 23.65 -7.16
N ASP A 54 -53.71 23.76 -5.92
CA ASP A 54 -52.99 24.35 -4.77
C ASP A 54 -52.88 23.40 -3.55
N GLY A 55 -53.24 22.13 -3.76
CA GLY A 55 -53.30 21.11 -2.73
C GLY A 55 -51.93 20.57 -2.31
N THR A 56 -51.93 19.89 -1.19
CA THR A 56 -50.79 19.09 -0.73
C THR A 56 -50.86 17.68 -1.32
N VAL A 57 -49.74 17.19 -1.83
CA VAL A 57 -49.59 15.84 -2.39
C VAL A 57 -48.83 14.99 -1.36
N SER A 58 -49.42 13.88 -0.94
CA SER A 58 -48.73 12.83 -0.18
C SER A 58 -47.96 11.93 -1.15
N VAL A 59 -46.65 11.91 -1.07
CA VAL A 59 -45.77 11.11 -1.93
C VAL A 59 -45.38 9.85 -1.21
N ALA A 60 -45.57 8.69 -1.83
CA ALA A 60 -45.10 7.38 -1.38
C ALA A 60 -43.94 6.89 -2.27
N LEU A 61 -42.98 6.18 -1.70
CA LEU A 61 -41.87 5.54 -2.40
C LEU A 61 -41.96 4.03 -2.20
N ALA A 62 -41.85 3.28 -3.31
CA ALA A 62 -41.75 1.82 -3.31
C ALA A 62 -40.53 1.35 -4.09
N GLY A 63 -40.11 0.09 -3.86
CA GLY A 63 -39.00 -0.54 -4.58
C GLY A 63 -37.64 -0.40 -3.92
N LEU A 64 -37.55 0.12 -2.69
CA LEU A 64 -36.30 0.11 -1.94
C LEU A 64 -35.83 -1.32 -1.64
N PRO A 65 -34.55 -1.66 -1.87
CA PRO A 65 -34.00 -2.95 -1.49
C PRO A 65 -33.93 -3.11 0.05
N ALA A 66 -33.89 -4.34 0.52
CA ALA A 66 -33.74 -4.64 1.95
C ALA A 66 -32.47 -3.98 2.51
N GLY A 67 -32.58 -3.32 3.67
CA GLY A 67 -31.46 -2.60 4.29
C GLY A 67 -31.23 -1.18 3.76
N ALA A 68 -32.04 -0.70 2.80
CA ALA A 68 -32.02 0.70 2.39
C ALA A 68 -33.09 1.51 3.13
N THR A 69 -32.77 2.75 3.49
CA THR A 69 -33.67 3.71 4.16
C THR A 69 -33.60 5.05 3.46
N THR A 70 -34.61 5.92 3.70
CA THR A 70 -34.63 7.28 3.18
C THR A 70 -34.70 8.32 4.29
N THR A 71 -34.13 9.49 4.01
CA THR A 71 -34.25 10.66 4.87
C THR A 71 -34.67 11.85 4.01
N PRO A 72 -35.88 12.45 4.28
CA PRO A 72 -36.91 11.98 5.20
C PRO A 72 -37.53 10.64 4.76
N ALA A 73 -38.21 9.98 5.72
CA ALA A 73 -38.95 8.75 5.43
C ALA A 73 -40.19 9.06 4.59
N PHE A 74 -40.64 8.10 3.80
CA PHE A 74 -41.90 8.15 3.05
C PHE A 74 -43.02 7.41 3.83
N PRO A 75 -44.32 7.82 3.68
CA PRO A 75 -44.79 8.91 2.83
C PRO A 75 -44.43 10.30 3.35
N ALA A 76 -44.20 11.23 2.42
CA ALA A 76 -43.86 12.62 2.74
C ALA A 76 -44.76 13.60 1.95
N SER A 77 -44.98 14.81 2.52
CA SER A 77 -45.83 15.84 1.92
C SER A 77 -45.03 16.76 1.00
N VAL A 78 -45.57 17.06 -0.20
CA VAL A 78 -44.97 17.94 -1.20
C VAL A 78 -46.07 18.90 -1.71
N THR A 79 -45.70 20.16 -1.96
CA THR A 79 -46.56 21.13 -2.66
C THR A 79 -45.82 21.69 -3.88
N ALA A 80 -46.52 22.37 -4.77
CA ALA A 80 -45.90 23.03 -5.92
C ALA A 80 -44.88 24.12 -5.48
N ALA A 81 -45.09 24.76 -4.32
CA ALA A 81 -44.19 25.78 -3.78
C ALA A 81 -43.02 25.22 -2.94
N ALA A 82 -43.14 23.97 -2.45
CA ALA A 82 -42.16 23.35 -1.57
C ALA A 82 -41.82 21.93 -2.04
N PRO A 83 -40.85 21.77 -2.96
CA PRO A 83 -40.35 20.47 -3.38
C PRO A 83 -39.67 19.75 -2.23
N LEU A 84 -39.68 18.41 -2.25
CA LEU A 84 -39.04 17.55 -1.25
C LEU A 84 -37.67 17.12 -1.73
N GLN A 85 -36.66 17.28 -0.90
CA GLN A 85 -35.37 16.61 -1.08
C GLN A 85 -35.28 15.39 -0.17
N PHE A 86 -34.81 14.27 -0.71
CA PHE A 86 -34.54 13.07 0.06
C PHE A 86 -33.24 12.43 -0.36
N THR A 87 -32.64 11.66 0.56
CA THR A 87 -31.46 10.82 0.31
C THR A 87 -31.79 9.37 0.59
N ILE A 88 -31.01 8.46 0.01
CA ILE A 88 -31.11 7.02 0.25
C ILE A 88 -29.82 6.57 0.95
N THR A 89 -29.95 5.97 2.13
CA THR A 89 -28.84 5.35 2.85
C THR A 89 -28.94 3.83 2.70
N MET A 90 -27.84 3.19 2.28
CA MET A 90 -27.73 1.74 2.18
C MET A 90 -26.94 1.17 3.33
N SER A 91 -27.44 0.13 4.00
CA SER A 91 -26.65 -0.63 4.97
C SER A 91 -25.56 -1.44 4.27
N ALA A 92 -24.53 -1.87 5.02
CA ALA A 92 -23.50 -2.77 4.52
C ALA A 92 -24.06 -4.12 4.00
N GLY A 93 -25.22 -4.54 4.52
CA GLY A 93 -25.90 -5.78 4.11
C GLY A 93 -26.89 -5.63 2.94
N THR A 94 -27.08 -4.43 2.38
CA THR A 94 -27.97 -4.23 1.24
C THR A 94 -27.53 -5.10 0.05
N PRO A 95 -28.42 -5.88 -0.62
CA PRO A 95 -28.05 -6.66 -1.79
C PRO A 95 -27.46 -5.79 -2.91
N VAL A 96 -26.41 -6.26 -3.55
CA VAL A 96 -25.82 -5.63 -4.74
C VAL A 96 -26.74 -5.88 -5.95
N GLY A 97 -26.94 -4.87 -6.78
CA GLY A 97 -27.74 -4.96 -7.98
C GLY A 97 -28.64 -3.75 -8.20
N ASN A 98 -29.50 -3.84 -9.20
CA ASN A 98 -30.43 -2.78 -9.57
C ASN A 98 -31.81 -3.04 -8.99
N SER A 99 -32.45 -1.95 -8.49
CA SER A 99 -33.85 -1.91 -8.07
C SER A 99 -34.55 -0.78 -8.80
N THR A 100 -35.84 -0.94 -9.10
CA THR A 100 -36.65 0.14 -9.68
C THR A 100 -37.45 0.82 -8.57
N LEU A 101 -37.19 2.10 -8.35
CA LEU A 101 -37.96 2.92 -7.43
C LEU A 101 -39.15 3.56 -8.17
N THR A 102 -40.31 3.52 -7.55
CA THR A 102 -41.50 4.18 -8.01
C THR A 102 -42.01 5.17 -6.98
N LEU A 103 -42.24 6.41 -7.40
CA LEU A 103 -42.83 7.47 -6.59
C LEU A 103 -44.26 7.71 -7.07
N SER A 104 -45.21 7.64 -6.16
CA SER A 104 -46.63 7.94 -6.42
C SER A 104 -47.10 9.05 -5.51
N GLY A 105 -47.80 10.04 -6.07
CA GLY A 105 -48.36 11.17 -5.33
C GLY A 105 -49.90 11.08 -5.31
N THR A 106 -50.50 11.29 -4.14
CA THR A 106 -51.95 11.30 -3.95
C THR A 106 -52.43 12.60 -3.31
N SER A 107 -53.54 13.16 -3.82
CA SER A 107 -54.23 14.31 -3.19
C SER A 107 -55.73 14.14 -3.42
N GLY A 108 -56.50 13.83 -2.36
CA GLY A 108 -57.90 13.45 -2.47
C GLY A 108 -58.08 12.20 -3.37
N SER A 109 -58.82 12.34 -4.46
CA SER A 109 -59.03 11.27 -5.42
C SER A 109 -58.00 11.25 -6.55
N LEU A 110 -57.12 12.25 -6.62
CA LEU A 110 -56.09 12.33 -7.67
C LEU A 110 -54.91 11.43 -7.29
N ASN A 111 -54.38 10.69 -8.29
CA ASN A 111 -53.21 9.83 -8.10
C ASN A 111 -52.36 9.87 -9.38
N HIS A 112 -51.06 10.23 -9.23
CA HIS A 112 -50.10 10.30 -10.32
C HIS A 112 -48.76 9.66 -9.91
N ALA A 113 -48.06 9.09 -10.88
CA ALA A 113 -46.73 8.51 -10.69
C ALA A 113 -45.66 9.37 -11.38
N ALA A 114 -44.52 9.48 -10.77
CA ALA A 114 -43.30 10.01 -11.39
C ALA A 114 -42.69 8.96 -12.35
N PRO A 115 -41.85 9.39 -13.30
CA PRO A 115 -40.99 8.46 -14.01
C PRO A 115 -40.21 7.57 -13.04
N PRO A 116 -40.01 6.28 -13.33
CA PRO A 116 -39.28 5.39 -12.46
C PRO A 116 -37.78 5.78 -12.36
N ILE A 117 -37.20 5.53 -11.21
CA ILE A 117 -35.76 5.75 -10.96
C ILE A 117 -35.07 4.39 -10.86
N THR A 118 -33.99 4.20 -11.61
CA THR A 118 -33.10 3.05 -11.42
C THR A 118 -32.16 3.31 -10.24
N LEU A 119 -32.26 2.50 -9.18
CA LEU A 119 -31.35 2.52 -8.04
C LEU A 119 -30.36 1.40 -8.17
N SER A 120 -29.06 1.72 -8.30
CA SER A 120 -27.95 0.76 -8.33
C SER A 120 -27.27 0.70 -6.96
N SER A 121 -27.26 -0.48 -6.34
CA SER A 121 -26.46 -0.79 -5.14
C SER A 121 -25.15 -1.43 -5.58
N THR A 122 -24.01 -0.84 -5.20
CA THR A 122 -22.67 -1.34 -5.53
C THR A 122 -21.92 -1.82 -4.29
N ALA A 123 -20.99 -2.77 -4.47
CA ALA A 123 -20.17 -3.27 -3.37
C ALA A 123 -19.25 -2.17 -2.83
N ALA A 124 -18.97 -2.19 -1.51
CA ALA A 124 -18.00 -1.31 -0.88
C ALA A 124 -16.55 -1.69 -1.29
N ILE A 125 -16.33 -2.95 -1.64
CA ILE A 125 -15.05 -3.46 -2.15
C ILE A 125 -15.30 -4.01 -3.56
N GLN A 126 -14.46 -3.63 -4.51
CA GLN A 126 -14.58 -4.02 -5.92
C GLN A 126 -13.20 -4.43 -6.45
N THR A 127 -13.16 -5.47 -7.25
CA THR A 127 -11.98 -5.87 -8.02
C THR A 127 -12.28 -5.79 -9.50
N SER A 128 -11.30 -5.40 -10.30
CA SER A 128 -11.42 -5.30 -11.76
C SER A 128 -10.05 -5.42 -12.41
N MET A 129 -10.03 -5.67 -13.73
CA MET A 129 -8.82 -5.61 -14.54
C MET A 129 -9.05 -4.61 -15.68
N VAL A 130 -8.11 -3.70 -15.87
CA VAL A 130 -8.12 -2.72 -16.97
C VAL A 130 -6.74 -2.75 -17.63
N GLY A 131 -6.68 -3.15 -18.90
CA GLY A 131 -5.42 -3.43 -19.57
C GLY A 131 -4.66 -4.56 -18.86
N SER A 132 -3.41 -4.29 -18.47
CA SER A 132 -2.57 -5.20 -17.68
C SER A 132 -2.70 -5.05 -16.17
N VAL A 133 -3.48 -4.06 -15.68
CA VAL A 133 -3.53 -3.73 -14.26
C VAL A 133 -4.74 -4.37 -13.57
N LEU A 134 -4.47 -5.13 -12.51
CA LEU A 134 -5.47 -5.61 -11.57
C LEU A 134 -5.72 -4.55 -10.51
N TYR A 135 -6.97 -4.19 -10.31
CA TYR A 135 -7.39 -3.18 -9.34
C TYR A 135 -8.20 -3.78 -8.19
N LEU A 136 -7.91 -3.33 -6.99
CA LEU A 136 -8.76 -3.46 -5.82
C LEU A 136 -9.17 -2.05 -5.38
N GLN A 137 -10.48 -1.81 -5.27
CA GLN A 137 -11.04 -0.53 -4.86
C GLN A 137 -11.88 -0.70 -3.61
N SER A 138 -11.70 0.19 -2.65
CA SER A 138 -12.45 0.26 -1.41
C SER A 138 -13.14 1.61 -1.26
N TYR A 139 -14.33 1.60 -0.67
CA TYR A 139 -15.13 2.80 -0.43
C TYR A 139 -15.47 2.91 1.06
N SER A 140 -15.20 4.07 1.64
CA SER A 140 -15.55 4.36 3.04
C SER A 140 -15.79 5.85 3.23
N ASN A 141 -16.82 6.21 3.98
CA ASN A 141 -17.14 7.60 4.36
C ASN A 141 -17.19 8.60 3.20
N GLY A 142 -17.63 8.16 2.01
CA GLY A 142 -17.72 9.01 0.82
C GLY A 142 -16.43 9.11 0.01
N HIS A 143 -15.37 8.47 0.44
CA HIS A 143 -14.07 8.41 -0.26
C HIS A 143 -13.86 7.07 -0.94
N ALA A 144 -13.09 7.07 -2.03
CA ALA A 144 -12.70 5.90 -2.78
C ALA A 144 -11.17 5.75 -2.80
N ALA A 145 -10.65 4.68 -2.20
CA ALA A 145 -9.25 4.31 -2.33
C ALA A 145 -9.09 3.17 -3.33
N ARG A 146 -8.03 3.20 -4.15
CA ARG A 146 -7.75 2.16 -5.14
C ARG A 146 -6.27 1.82 -5.14
N ILE A 147 -5.96 0.53 -5.32
CA ILE A 147 -4.61 0.01 -5.54
C ILE A 147 -4.59 -0.78 -6.84
N GLY A 148 -3.51 -0.69 -7.60
CA GLY A 148 -3.34 -1.36 -8.88
C GLY A 148 -2.00 -2.07 -9.00
N LEU A 149 -2.05 -3.37 -9.37
CA LEU A 149 -0.88 -4.22 -9.65
C LEU A 149 -0.76 -4.42 -11.16
N ASP A 150 0.35 -4.01 -11.77
CA ASP A 150 0.54 -4.14 -13.21
C ASP A 150 1.20 -5.48 -13.58
N THR A 151 0.46 -6.34 -14.25
CA THR A 151 0.98 -7.64 -14.70
C THR A 151 1.98 -7.52 -15.86
N ALA A 152 2.09 -6.37 -16.51
CA ALA A 152 3.14 -6.10 -17.47
C ALA A 152 4.49 -5.83 -16.78
N TRP A 153 4.45 -5.45 -15.50
CA TRP A 153 5.60 -5.14 -14.66
C TRP A 153 5.60 -6.01 -13.39
N GLY A 154 5.56 -7.33 -13.55
CA GLY A 154 5.70 -8.29 -12.46
C GLY A 154 4.65 -8.20 -11.35
N GLY A 155 3.63 -7.39 -11.49
CA GLY A 155 2.68 -7.09 -10.42
C GLY A 155 3.17 -6.00 -9.46
N ALA A 156 4.16 -5.20 -9.84
CA ALA A 156 4.53 -4.00 -9.10
C ALA A 156 3.32 -3.07 -8.94
N ILE A 157 3.24 -2.37 -7.82
CA ILE A 157 2.10 -1.51 -7.49
C ILE A 157 2.29 -0.16 -8.19
N VAL A 158 1.54 0.07 -9.26
CA VAL A 158 1.60 1.28 -10.08
C VAL A 158 0.61 2.36 -9.65
N GLU A 159 -0.33 2.02 -8.80
CA GLU A 159 -1.32 2.94 -8.28
C GLU A 159 -1.65 2.63 -6.82
N VAL A 160 -1.59 3.66 -6.00
CA VAL A 160 -2.28 3.77 -4.71
C VAL A 160 -2.92 5.15 -4.72
N SER A 161 -4.23 5.20 -4.82
CA SER A 161 -4.95 6.47 -5.02
C SER A 161 -6.07 6.67 -4.01
N LEU A 162 -6.40 7.93 -3.76
CA LEU A 162 -7.58 8.36 -3.02
C LEU A 162 -8.35 9.38 -3.88
N ASP A 163 -9.64 9.13 -4.07
CA ASP A 163 -10.54 9.97 -4.87
C ASP A 163 -10.01 10.28 -6.28
N GLY A 164 -9.28 9.31 -6.86
CA GLY A 164 -8.70 9.41 -8.20
C GLY A 164 -7.33 10.11 -8.28
N VAL A 165 -6.76 10.55 -7.14
CA VAL A 165 -5.40 11.10 -7.09
C VAL A 165 -4.42 9.98 -6.76
N ASN A 166 -3.55 9.63 -7.71
CA ASN A 166 -2.51 8.61 -7.51
C ASN A 166 -1.28 9.20 -6.82
N PHE A 167 -0.80 8.54 -5.76
CA PHE A 167 0.39 8.93 -5.01
C PHE A 167 1.68 8.31 -5.56
N VAL A 168 1.57 7.14 -6.21
CA VAL A 168 2.71 6.35 -6.69
C VAL A 168 3.28 6.91 -7.98
N ASN A 169 4.59 6.98 -8.07
CA ASN A 169 5.29 7.25 -9.30
C ASN A 169 5.58 5.93 -10.04
N ALA A 170 4.93 5.74 -11.18
CA ALA A 170 5.09 4.59 -12.05
C ALA A 170 5.71 5.00 -13.38
N HIS A 171 6.86 5.69 -13.34
CA HIS A 171 7.53 6.20 -14.53
C HIS A 171 8.24 5.11 -15.35
N ASP A 172 8.83 4.14 -14.68
CA ASP A 172 9.57 3.02 -15.26
C ASP A 172 9.54 1.81 -14.32
N THR A 173 10.09 0.69 -14.77
CA THR A 173 10.14 -0.59 -14.05
C THR A 173 10.94 -0.60 -12.75
N GLY A 174 11.64 0.48 -12.44
CA GLY A 174 12.43 0.61 -11.20
C GLY A 174 11.80 1.53 -10.16
N ARG A 175 10.74 2.27 -10.55
CA ARG A 175 9.94 3.07 -9.59
C ARG A 175 8.74 2.26 -9.14
N GLU A 176 7.67 2.73 -8.72
CA GLU A 176 6.48 2.07 -8.17
C GLU A 176 6.59 1.79 -6.66
N VAL A 177 5.73 0.91 -6.16
CA VAL A 177 5.86 0.27 -4.84
C VAL A 177 6.11 -1.22 -5.06
N GLN A 178 7.28 -1.70 -4.63
CA GLN A 178 7.73 -3.05 -4.97
C GLN A 178 8.85 -3.54 -4.06
N PRO A 179 9.05 -4.85 -3.88
CA PRO A 179 10.27 -5.41 -3.31
C PRO A 179 11.46 -5.23 -4.27
N ALA A 180 12.61 -4.81 -3.71
CA ALA A 180 13.92 -4.91 -4.36
C ALA A 180 14.88 -5.60 -3.41
N LEU A 181 15.62 -6.60 -3.90
CA LEU A 181 16.35 -7.53 -3.07
C LEU A 181 17.86 -7.43 -3.31
N TYR A 182 18.63 -7.78 -2.29
CA TYR A 182 20.09 -7.71 -2.28
C TYR A 182 20.69 -8.90 -1.55
N ASP A 183 21.86 -9.36 -1.97
CA ASP A 183 22.63 -10.38 -1.26
C ASP A 183 23.66 -9.73 -0.32
N GLY A 184 23.74 -10.19 0.91
CA GLY A 184 24.73 -9.72 1.89
C GLY A 184 26.18 -10.07 1.53
N ALA A 185 26.41 -11.03 0.64
CA ALA A 185 27.74 -11.34 0.11
C ALA A 185 28.19 -10.37 -1.00
N ASP A 186 27.27 -9.63 -1.60
CA ASP A 186 27.58 -8.73 -2.69
C ASP A 186 28.09 -7.39 -2.16
N VAL A 187 29.16 -6.92 -2.75
CA VAL A 187 29.69 -5.58 -2.53
C VAL A 187 29.15 -4.67 -3.62
N TYR A 188 28.53 -3.57 -3.21
CA TYR A 188 28.16 -2.51 -4.15
C TYR A 188 29.42 -2.04 -4.89
N THR A 189 29.47 -2.29 -6.19
CA THR A 189 30.55 -1.83 -7.05
C THR A 189 30.11 -0.59 -7.81
N ALA A 190 30.88 0.49 -7.68
CA ALA A 190 30.72 1.64 -8.55
C ALA A 190 31.08 1.18 -9.98
N ASP A 191 30.13 1.32 -10.88
CA ASP A 191 30.25 0.88 -12.25
C ASP A 191 31.42 1.50 -13.00
N ASN A 192 32.12 0.66 -13.75
CA ASN A 192 33.16 1.08 -14.70
C ASN A 192 32.59 1.42 -16.08
N CYS A 193 31.29 1.41 -16.26
CA CYS A 193 30.64 1.74 -17.53
C CYS A 193 29.83 3.05 -17.43
N SER A 194 29.74 3.83 -18.51
CA SER A 194 28.93 5.03 -18.58
C SER A 194 27.76 4.80 -19.55
N PRO A 195 26.51 4.95 -19.14
CA PRO A 195 25.97 5.71 -17.99
C PRO A 195 25.54 4.81 -16.81
N CYS A 196 26.37 3.91 -16.37
CA CYS A 196 26.02 2.92 -15.39
C CYS A 196 25.85 3.52 -13.99
N ILE A 197 24.85 3.01 -13.27
CA ILE A 197 24.67 3.21 -11.84
C ILE A 197 25.38 2.05 -11.15
N GLY A 198 25.95 2.28 -9.96
CA GLY A 198 26.56 1.19 -9.22
C GLY A 198 25.61 0.01 -9.06
N THR A 199 26.14 -1.19 -9.02
CA THR A 199 25.38 -2.43 -9.10
C THR A 199 25.65 -3.34 -7.92
N TRP A 200 24.65 -4.10 -7.59
CA TRP A 200 24.73 -5.28 -6.74
C TRP A 200 24.76 -6.51 -7.65
N GLY A 201 25.55 -7.50 -7.31
CA GLY A 201 25.69 -8.71 -8.11
C GLY A 201 24.41 -9.55 -8.19
N TRP A 202 23.57 -9.53 -7.13
CA TRP A 202 22.23 -10.10 -7.08
C TRP A 202 21.25 -9.01 -6.64
N ASN A 203 20.40 -8.56 -7.56
CA ASN A 203 19.47 -7.47 -7.32
C ASN A 203 18.14 -7.67 -8.06
N PRO A 204 17.34 -8.64 -7.64
CA PRO A 204 16.00 -8.83 -8.17
C PRO A 204 15.10 -7.65 -7.87
N VAL A 205 14.46 -7.10 -8.89
CA VAL A 205 13.47 -6.01 -8.79
C VAL A 205 12.15 -6.47 -9.39
N LEU A 206 11.06 -6.36 -8.63
CA LEU A 206 9.79 -6.95 -9.03
C LEU A 206 9.23 -6.34 -10.31
N GLY A 207 9.33 -5.03 -10.51
CA GLY A 207 8.83 -4.34 -11.72
C GLY A 207 9.58 -4.73 -12.98
N GLY A 208 10.88 -4.99 -12.87
CA GLY A 208 11.70 -5.37 -14.01
C GLY A 208 13.14 -4.85 -13.96
N ASP A 209 13.76 -4.72 -15.13
CA ASP A 209 15.15 -4.30 -15.26
C ASP A 209 15.32 -2.82 -15.67
N ARG A 210 16.56 -2.33 -15.60
CA ARG A 210 16.95 -0.97 -15.97
C ARG A 210 16.70 -0.58 -17.43
N TYR A 211 16.45 -1.55 -18.30
CA TYR A 211 16.16 -1.33 -19.71
C TYR A 211 14.67 -1.26 -20.01
N GLY A 212 13.81 -1.42 -18.98
CA GLY A 212 12.37 -1.33 -19.09
C GLY A 212 11.69 -2.65 -19.46
N HIS A 213 12.39 -3.78 -19.36
CA HIS A 213 11.74 -5.08 -19.46
C HIS A 213 10.96 -5.35 -18.18
N GLY A 214 9.67 -5.66 -18.32
CA GLY A 214 8.85 -6.05 -17.17
C GLY A 214 9.13 -7.48 -16.73
N SER A 215 9.11 -7.71 -15.43
CA SER A 215 9.23 -9.06 -14.86
C SER A 215 8.06 -9.94 -15.27
N PRO A 216 8.32 -11.20 -15.70
CA PRO A 216 7.28 -12.10 -16.15
C PRO A 216 6.33 -12.53 -15.03
N VAL A 217 5.04 -12.36 -15.25
CA VAL A 217 3.98 -12.85 -14.36
C VAL A 217 3.68 -14.31 -14.65
N ILE A 218 3.71 -15.15 -13.61
CA ILE A 218 3.44 -16.59 -13.67
C ILE A 218 1.96 -16.88 -13.42
N ALA A 219 1.35 -16.13 -12.48
CA ALA A 219 -0.07 -16.26 -12.16
C ALA A 219 -0.64 -14.93 -11.67
N SER A 220 -1.90 -14.70 -11.96
CA SER A 220 -2.65 -13.57 -11.43
C SER A 220 -4.11 -13.94 -11.19
N GLN A 221 -4.76 -13.31 -10.19
CA GLN A 221 -6.14 -13.60 -9.85
C GLN A 221 -6.88 -12.38 -9.32
N LEU A 222 -8.13 -12.22 -9.74
CA LEU A 222 -9.12 -11.34 -9.12
C LEU A 222 -9.97 -12.16 -8.15
N GLY A 223 -9.89 -11.84 -6.86
CA GLY A 223 -10.76 -12.40 -5.82
C GLY A 223 -11.95 -11.49 -5.51
N ALA A 224 -12.87 -11.93 -4.66
CA ALA A 224 -14.05 -11.14 -4.26
C ALA A 224 -13.71 -9.89 -3.38
N GLY A 225 -12.50 -9.80 -2.87
CA GLY A 225 -12.03 -8.69 -2.01
C GLY A 225 -10.52 -8.65 -1.92
N SER A 226 -9.84 -9.28 -2.87
CA SER A 226 -8.38 -9.31 -2.99
C SER A 226 -7.95 -9.43 -4.44
N ILE A 227 -6.72 -9.03 -4.71
CA ILE A 227 -6.03 -9.28 -5.99
C ILE A 227 -4.71 -9.98 -5.68
N TYR A 228 -4.27 -10.83 -6.58
CA TYR A 228 -3.06 -11.65 -6.42
C TYR A 228 -2.23 -11.65 -7.68
N VAL A 229 -0.91 -11.57 -7.51
CA VAL A 229 0.07 -11.77 -8.58
C VAL A 229 1.23 -12.60 -8.04
N LYS A 230 1.73 -13.54 -8.88
CA LYS A 230 3.00 -14.24 -8.72
C LYS A 230 3.86 -13.94 -9.93
N ALA A 231 5.08 -13.48 -9.71
CA ALA A 231 6.03 -13.17 -10.76
C ALA A 231 7.43 -13.70 -10.43
N GLN A 232 8.27 -13.78 -11.46
CA GLN A 232 9.70 -13.98 -11.32
C GLN A 232 10.38 -12.63 -11.59
N PRO A 233 10.92 -11.94 -10.57
CA PRO A 233 11.65 -10.69 -10.76
C PRO A 233 12.80 -10.82 -11.76
N LEU A 234 13.11 -9.71 -12.42
CA LEU A 234 14.34 -9.60 -13.21
C LEU A 234 15.47 -9.04 -12.34
N GLU A 235 16.70 -9.40 -12.68
CA GLU A 235 17.88 -8.71 -12.17
C GLU A 235 17.87 -7.27 -12.68
N TRP A 236 17.99 -6.30 -11.77
CA TRP A 236 17.94 -4.88 -12.14
C TRP A 236 18.98 -4.51 -13.19
N ASN A 237 20.20 -5.02 -13.03
CA ASN A 237 21.27 -4.85 -13.99
C ASN A 237 21.65 -6.18 -14.67
N PRO A 238 21.02 -6.53 -15.79
CA PRO A 238 21.33 -7.78 -16.48
C PRO A 238 22.76 -7.85 -17.01
N ASP A 239 23.45 -6.71 -17.24
CA ASP A 239 24.83 -6.67 -17.74
C ASP A 239 25.81 -7.42 -16.82
N ASP A 240 25.60 -7.37 -15.51
CA ASP A 240 26.44 -8.06 -14.52
C ASP A 240 26.29 -9.60 -14.57
N LYS A 241 25.23 -10.08 -15.20
CA LYS A 241 24.93 -11.51 -15.36
C LYS A 241 25.10 -12.00 -16.81
N GLY A 242 25.75 -11.18 -17.66
CA GLY A 242 25.94 -11.48 -19.07
C GLY A 242 24.71 -11.26 -19.96
N GLY A 243 23.74 -10.52 -19.47
CA GLY A 243 22.61 -10.00 -20.23
C GLY A 243 22.92 -8.65 -20.89
N GLY A 244 21.88 -7.82 -21.07
CA GLY A 244 22.00 -6.48 -21.66
C GLY A 244 20.67 -5.95 -22.17
N PRO A 245 20.67 -4.86 -22.99
CA PRO A 245 19.45 -4.18 -23.43
C PRO A 245 18.41 -5.06 -24.14
N ASP A 246 18.85 -6.14 -24.76
CA ASP A 246 17.96 -7.07 -25.49
C ASP A 246 17.89 -8.46 -24.81
N THR A 247 18.48 -8.60 -23.62
CA THR A 247 18.61 -9.91 -22.96
C THR A 247 18.38 -9.73 -21.45
N PRO A 248 17.11 -9.62 -21.01
CA PRO A 248 16.78 -9.57 -19.59
C PRO A 248 17.18 -10.87 -18.88
N ILE A 249 17.55 -10.78 -17.63
CA ILE A 249 17.94 -11.93 -16.80
C ILE A 249 16.91 -12.11 -15.68
N GLY A 250 16.26 -13.29 -15.64
CA GLY A 250 15.38 -13.66 -14.53
C GLY A 250 16.18 -14.03 -13.28
N SER A 251 15.74 -13.57 -12.13
CA SER A 251 16.29 -13.99 -10.84
C SER A 251 15.84 -15.41 -10.47
N ASP A 252 16.40 -15.95 -9.42
CA ASP A 252 16.09 -17.26 -8.87
C ASP A 252 15.08 -17.21 -7.70
N VAL A 253 14.28 -16.15 -7.62
CA VAL A 253 13.18 -16.03 -6.69
C VAL A 253 11.83 -15.87 -7.40
N TYR A 254 10.77 -16.33 -6.75
CA TYR A 254 9.39 -15.93 -7.04
C TYR A 254 8.90 -14.96 -5.99
N VAL A 255 8.21 -13.92 -6.41
CA VAL A 255 7.49 -13.01 -5.52
C VAL A 255 5.99 -13.18 -5.74
N GLU A 256 5.27 -13.44 -4.66
CA GLU A 256 3.81 -13.53 -4.62
C GLU A 256 3.27 -12.39 -3.77
N GLN A 257 2.36 -11.60 -4.31
CA GLN A 257 1.68 -10.53 -3.59
C GLN A 257 0.17 -10.79 -3.58
N THR A 258 -0.41 -10.79 -2.38
CA THR A 258 -1.86 -10.77 -2.19
C THR A 258 -2.26 -9.45 -1.55
N VAL A 259 -3.03 -8.65 -2.27
CA VAL A 259 -3.52 -7.36 -1.75
C VAL A 259 -4.96 -7.49 -1.32
N SER A 260 -5.27 -7.00 -0.12
CA SER A 260 -6.61 -6.98 0.46
C SER A 260 -6.89 -5.66 1.17
N THR A 261 -8.17 -5.39 1.45
CA THR A 261 -8.60 -4.24 2.25
C THR A 261 -8.40 -4.50 3.74
N ILE A 262 -8.26 -3.42 4.52
CA ILE A 262 -8.03 -3.47 5.96
C ILE A 262 -9.34 -3.10 6.68
N PRO A 263 -9.99 -4.01 7.46
CA PRO A 263 -11.23 -3.67 8.15
C PRO A 263 -11.12 -2.48 9.12
N ALA A 264 -9.99 -2.37 9.84
CA ALA A 264 -9.74 -1.27 10.79
C ALA A 264 -9.38 0.06 10.11
N ALA A 265 -8.94 0.03 8.85
CA ALA A 265 -8.61 1.19 8.03
C ALA A 265 -9.13 0.98 6.59
N PRO A 266 -10.44 1.14 6.34
CA PRO A 266 -11.08 0.68 5.09
C PRO A 266 -10.57 1.32 3.81
N LEU A 267 -9.87 2.46 3.88
CA LEU A 267 -9.22 3.11 2.73
C LEU A 267 -7.75 2.69 2.57
N GLY A 268 -7.23 1.85 3.47
CA GLY A 268 -5.89 1.28 3.38
C GLY A 268 -5.89 -0.13 2.78
N PHE A 269 -4.69 -0.59 2.42
CA PHE A 269 -4.46 -1.89 1.80
C PHE A 269 -3.37 -2.65 2.56
N LEU A 270 -3.63 -3.93 2.81
CA LEU A 270 -2.62 -4.90 3.24
C LEU A 270 -2.02 -5.55 1.99
N VAL A 271 -0.72 -5.57 1.90
CA VAL A 271 0.05 -6.35 0.94
C VAL A 271 0.75 -7.48 1.68
N HIS A 272 0.24 -8.68 1.52
CA HIS A 272 0.86 -9.92 2.01
C HIS A 272 1.80 -10.44 0.93
N THR A 273 3.08 -10.59 1.26
CA THR A 273 4.11 -10.97 0.30
C THR A 273 4.80 -12.26 0.73
N VAL A 274 4.94 -13.19 -0.21
CA VAL A 274 5.74 -14.41 -0.06
C VAL A 274 6.82 -14.39 -1.12
N ILE A 275 8.09 -14.51 -0.71
CA ILE A 275 9.24 -14.60 -1.60
C ILE A 275 9.85 -15.99 -1.43
N THR A 276 9.92 -16.76 -2.52
CA THR A 276 10.46 -18.12 -2.50
C THR A 276 11.69 -18.18 -3.38
N HIS A 277 12.83 -18.50 -2.79
CA HIS A 277 14.06 -18.79 -3.50
C HIS A 277 14.02 -20.23 -4.02
N PHE A 278 14.17 -20.42 -5.32
CA PHE A 278 14.18 -21.73 -5.96
C PHE A 278 15.57 -22.13 -6.46
N GLY A 279 16.58 -21.26 -6.28
CA GLY A 279 17.98 -21.54 -6.55
C GLY A 279 18.58 -22.55 -5.56
N THR A 280 19.81 -22.92 -5.81
CA THR A 280 20.58 -23.90 -5.01
C THR A 280 21.70 -23.26 -4.20
N ASP A 281 21.92 -21.99 -4.37
CA ASP A 281 22.90 -21.15 -3.70
C ASP A 281 22.33 -20.51 -2.41
N GLN A 282 23.18 -19.80 -1.71
CA GLN A 282 22.82 -19.05 -0.50
C GLN A 282 22.83 -17.57 -0.84
N HIS A 283 21.72 -16.87 -0.64
CA HIS A 283 21.70 -15.42 -0.55
C HIS A 283 21.74 -15.01 0.91
N TYR A 284 22.81 -14.34 1.29
CA TYR A 284 23.04 -13.95 2.67
C TYR A 284 22.17 -12.77 3.08
N ASP A 285 21.88 -12.69 4.38
CA ASP A 285 21.02 -11.63 4.93
C ASP A 285 21.58 -10.24 4.62
N ASN A 286 20.69 -9.37 4.15
CA ASN A 286 20.95 -7.97 3.87
C ASN A 286 19.72 -7.14 4.24
N LEU A 287 19.90 -5.83 4.33
CA LEU A 287 18.77 -4.89 4.45
C LEU A 287 18.10 -4.77 3.08
N GLN A 288 16.87 -5.26 3.02
CA GLN A 288 16.06 -5.31 1.80
C GLN A 288 15.15 -4.08 1.70
N GLU A 289 14.86 -3.65 0.49
CA GLU A 289 13.78 -2.70 0.23
C GLU A 289 12.45 -3.44 0.21
N PHE A 290 11.77 -3.45 1.34
CA PHE A 290 10.53 -4.20 1.52
C PHE A 290 9.43 -3.37 2.20
N PRO A 291 8.66 -2.58 1.40
CA PRO A 291 8.86 -2.29 -0.02
C PRO A 291 9.75 -1.07 -0.26
N ALA A 292 10.35 -0.97 -1.46
CA ALA A 292 10.71 0.31 -2.05
C ALA A 292 9.44 1.09 -2.39
N VAL A 293 9.40 2.40 -2.13
CA VAL A 293 8.24 3.24 -2.38
C VAL A 293 8.65 4.51 -3.10
N TYR A 294 8.19 4.66 -4.31
CA TYR A 294 8.40 5.85 -5.11
C TYR A 294 7.10 6.63 -5.21
N VAL A 295 7.09 7.85 -4.65
CA VAL A 295 5.94 8.75 -4.73
C VAL A 295 6.16 9.85 -5.74
N ASN A 296 5.07 10.40 -6.25
CA ASN A 296 5.10 11.54 -7.16
C ASN A 296 5.75 12.76 -6.49
N SER A 297 6.45 13.56 -7.28
CA SER A 297 7.26 14.69 -6.82
C SER A 297 6.55 15.76 -5.99
N PRO A 298 5.23 15.98 -6.04
CA PRO A 298 4.56 16.94 -5.16
C PRO A 298 4.54 16.55 -3.67
N TYR A 299 4.75 15.28 -3.33
CA TYR A 299 4.77 14.80 -1.94
C TYR A 299 6.19 14.94 -1.40
N THR A 300 6.52 16.09 -0.80
CA THR A 300 7.89 16.51 -0.50
C THR A 300 8.27 16.47 0.97
N ALA A 301 7.32 16.34 1.89
CA ALA A 301 7.59 16.26 3.31
C ALA A 301 7.53 14.80 3.78
N LEU A 302 8.65 14.29 4.29
CA LEU A 302 8.71 12.99 4.94
C LEU A 302 8.28 13.14 6.40
N ALA A 303 7.14 12.55 6.76
CA ALA A 303 6.60 12.53 8.11
C ALA A 303 6.85 11.15 8.76
N TYR A 304 7.35 11.14 9.99
CA TYR A 304 7.65 9.92 10.75
C TYR A 304 7.67 10.23 12.25
N TYR A 305 7.72 9.22 13.10
CA TYR A 305 7.93 9.42 14.53
C TYR A 305 9.35 9.00 14.94
N GLY A 306 10.23 9.98 15.12
CA GLY A 306 11.64 9.78 15.51
C GLY A 306 11.91 9.82 17.03
N GLY A 307 10.86 9.84 17.85
CA GLY A 307 11.00 9.93 19.30
C GLY A 307 11.12 8.57 19.99
N THR A 308 11.32 8.61 21.31
CA THR A 308 11.49 7.40 22.18
C THR A 308 10.19 6.95 22.85
N ALA A 309 9.08 7.68 22.66
CA ALA A 309 7.76 7.37 23.22
C ALA A 309 6.78 6.96 22.10
N ALA A 310 7.12 5.91 21.37
CA ALA A 310 6.31 5.39 20.28
C ALA A 310 4.88 5.04 20.74
N TRP A 311 3.90 5.18 19.85
CA TRP A 311 2.49 4.82 20.05
C TRP A 311 1.76 5.65 21.11
N THR A 312 2.28 6.83 21.45
CA THR A 312 1.66 7.74 22.46
C THR A 312 0.89 8.90 21.85
N GLY A 313 0.91 9.06 20.52
CA GLY A 313 0.33 10.20 19.84
C GLY A 313 1.19 11.47 19.92
N ALA A 314 2.46 11.37 20.32
CA ALA A 314 3.38 12.50 20.35
C ALA A 314 3.57 13.11 18.95
N ALA A 315 4.06 14.36 18.88
CA ALA A 315 4.24 15.09 17.63
C ALA A 315 5.18 14.33 16.69
N LEU A 316 4.82 14.30 15.42
CA LEU A 316 5.66 13.72 14.37
C LEU A 316 6.88 14.61 14.09
N SER A 317 7.93 13.99 13.60
CA SER A 317 9.02 14.66 12.91
C SER A 317 8.65 14.79 11.44
N GLU A 318 8.94 15.92 10.84
CA GLU A 318 8.78 16.16 9.41
C GLU A 318 10.11 16.66 8.84
N ASP A 319 10.55 16.06 7.76
CA ASP A 319 11.75 16.48 7.07
C ASP A 319 11.45 16.78 5.60
N SER A 320 11.41 18.05 5.25
CA SER A 320 11.28 18.53 3.88
C SER A 320 12.63 18.72 3.17
N THR A 321 13.73 18.43 3.87
CA THR A 321 15.10 18.66 3.40
C THR A 321 15.90 17.38 3.22
N VAL A 322 15.27 16.21 3.24
CA VAL A 322 15.95 14.95 2.96
C VAL A 322 16.56 15.01 1.57
N THR A 323 17.78 15.49 1.51
CA THR A 323 18.60 15.64 0.29
C THR A 323 19.70 14.59 0.25
N ALA A 324 19.48 13.44 0.88
CA ALA A 324 20.48 12.39 0.89
C ALA A 324 20.76 11.97 -0.56
N LEU A 325 21.99 12.19 -1.00
CA LEU A 325 22.50 11.59 -2.22
C LEU A 325 22.60 10.07 -2.00
N PRO A 326 22.40 9.24 -3.03
CA PRO A 326 22.68 7.81 -2.95
C PRO A 326 24.04 7.58 -2.29
N GLY A 327 24.07 6.83 -1.18
CA GLY A 327 25.30 6.53 -0.43
C GLY A 327 25.69 7.52 0.68
N THR A 328 24.93 8.59 0.94
CA THR A 328 25.19 9.54 2.05
C THR A 328 24.03 9.59 3.05
N THR A 329 23.44 8.53 3.32
CA THR A 329 22.24 8.30 4.04
C THR A 329 22.14 8.94 5.42
N GLY A 330 21.14 9.72 5.61
CA GLY A 330 20.49 9.73 6.89
C GLY A 330 19.52 8.54 6.98
N ASN A 331 19.93 7.45 7.59
CA ASN A 331 18.95 6.49 8.07
C ASN A 331 18.12 7.21 9.13
N LEU A 332 16.84 7.39 8.85
CA LEU A 332 15.95 8.07 9.78
C LEU A 332 15.38 7.04 10.75
N TYR A 333 15.37 7.37 12.02
CA TYR A 333 14.77 6.52 13.04
C TYR A 333 13.27 6.75 13.12
N SER A 334 12.48 5.73 12.77
CA SER A 334 11.02 5.75 12.86
C SER A 334 10.55 4.66 13.83
N SER A 335 10.44 5.01 15.12
CA SER A 335 10.11 4.05 16.18
C SER A 335 8.67 3.54 16.17
N GLU A 336 7.79 4.15 15.36
CA GLU A 336 6.43 3.64 15.12
C GLU A 336 6.36 2.73 13.88
N LEU A 337 7.49 2.40 13.24
CA LEU A 337 7.61 1.46 12.11
C LEU A 337 6.80 1.89 10.87
N TRP A 338 6.50 3.17 10.75
CA TRP A 338 5.82 3.75 9.60
C TRP A 338 6.37 5.14 9.29
N ASP A 339 6.21 5.53 8.07
CA ASP A 339 6.52 6.86 7.56
C ASP A 339 5.59 7.20 6.38
N ALA A 340 5.56 8.46 6.00
CA ALA A 340 4.74 8.95 4.92
C ALA A 340 5.42 10.07 4.17
N TYR A 341 5.31 10.11 2.85
CA TYR A 341 5.51 11.33 2.09
C TYR A 341 4.19 12.05 1.87
N VAL A 342 4.14 13.32 2.26
CA VAL A 342 2.93 14.15 2.17
C VAL A 342 3.22 15.47 1.45
N ASP A 343 2.16 16.11 0.97
CA ASP A 343 2.17 17.47 0.43
C ASP A 343 1.96 18.52 1.51
N GLY A 344 1.90 19.79 1.13
CA GLY A 344 1.67 20.92 2.06
C GLY A 344 0.29 20.95 2.71
N THR A 345 -0.57 19.97 2.48
CA THR A 345 -1.89 19.79 3.13
C THR A 345 -1.95 18.54 4.00
N ASP A 346 -0.81 17.94 4.33
CA ASP A 346 -0.69 16.67 5.06
C ASP A 346 -1.42 15.50 4.35
N THR A 347 -1.44 15.53 3.02
CA THR A 347 -2.05 14.47 2.22
C THR A 347 -0.99 13.72 1.44
N GLY A 348 -1.00 12.40 1.46
CA GLY A 348 0.01 11.59 0.81
C GLY A 348 -0.17 10.08 0.96
N LEU A 349 0.93 9.36 1.00
CA LEU A 349 0.98 7.91 1.15
C LEU A 349 1.80 7.55 2.39
N ALA A 350 1.16 6.90 3.36
CA ALA A 350 1.82 6.30 4.51
C ALA A 350 2.07 4.81 4.27
N VAL A 351 3.21 4.33 4.74
CA VAL A 351 3.63 2.93 4.68
C VAL A 351 3.97 2.45 6.09
N TYR A 352 3.34 1.36 6.52
CA TYR A 352 3.60 0.71 7.79
C TYR A 352 4.12 -0.70 7.56
N VAL A 353 5.29 -1.01 8.11
CA VAL A 353 5.93 -2.33 8.01
C VAL A 353 6.17 -2.85 9.45
N PRO A 354 5.26 -3.68 9.98
CA PRO A 354 5.28 -4.06 11.41
C PRO A 354 6.55 -4.76 11.86
N SER A 355 7.25 -5.42 10.94
CA SER A 355 8.49 -6.17 11.21
C SER A 355 9.77 -5.43 10.80
N ALA A 356 9.71 -4.13 10.46
CA ALA A 356 10.91 -3.38 10.11
C ALA A 356 11.81 -3.06 11.32
N TYR A 357 13.06 -2.70 11.03
CA TYR A 357 14.08 -2.32 12.04
C TYR A 357 13.95 -0.89 12.57
N ALA A 358 12.81 -0.26 12.49
CA ALA A 358 12.60 1.14 12.86
C ALA A 358 13.52 2.13 12.11
N TYR A 359 13.99 1.77 10.93
CA TYR A 359 14.80 2.62 10.05
C TYR A 359 14.12 2.83 8.73
N VAL A 360 14.26 4.04 8.24
CA VAL A 360 13.82 4.47 6.92
C VAL A 360 15.00 5.05 6.20
N ALA A 361 15.32 4.55 5.02
CA ALA A 361 16.11 5.28 4.06
C ALA A 361 15.17 6.10 3.17
N ALA A 362 15.46 7.38 2.99
CA ALA A 362 14.62 8.26 2.21
C ALA A 362 15.45 9.23 1.38
N PHE A 363 14.93 9.57 0.19
CA PHE A 363 15.53 10.54 -0.72
C PHE A 363 14.44 11.44 -1.28
N ALA A 364 14.64 12.74 -1.18
CA ALA A 364 13.77 13.72 -1.79
C ALA A 364 14.34 14.23 -3.12
N SER A 365 13.45 14.52 -4.06
CA SER A 365 13.80 15.14 -5.35
C SER A 365 14.83 14.34 -6.16
N LEU A 366 14.75 13.02 -6.17
CA LEU A 366 15.54 12.20 -7.10
C LEU A 366 15.31 12.65 -8.53
N ASN A 367 16.40 12.78 -9.29
CA ASN A 367 16.40 13.21 -10.70
C ASN A 367 15.89 14.63 -10.97
N GLY A 368 16.10 15.55 -10.02
CA GLY A 368 16.09 16.98 -10.32
C GLY A 368 14.78 17.72 -10.21
N GLY A 369 13.77 17.12 -9.64
CA GLY A 369 12.51 17.82 -9.39
C GLY A 369 11.72 18.09 -10.68
N GLY A 370 10.45 17.97 -10.62
CA GLY A 370 9.49 18.28 -11.68
C GLY A 370 8.08 18.08 -11.16
N ALA A 371 7.14 18.87 -11.64
CA ALA A 371 5.73 18.64 -11.33
C ALA A 371 5.20 17.56 -12.26
N GLY A 372 4.58 16.55 -11.71
CA GLY A 372 3.84 15.56 -12.50
C GLY A 372 3.83 14.17 -11.90
N SER A 373 2.73 13.51 -12.13
CA SER A 373 2.41 12.19 -11.57
C SER A 373 3.11 11.00 -12.26
N SER A 374 3.92 11.23 -13.27
CA SER A 374 4.57 10.17 -14.05
C SER A 374 5.89 10.64 -14.66
N GLY A 375 6.49 11.67 -14.07
CA GLY A 375 7.77 12.19 -14.53
C GLY A 375 8.95 11.45 -13.89
N ASN A 376 10.13 11.71 -14.41
CA ASN A 376 11.39 11.18 -13.88
C ASN A 376 11.68 11.66 -12.43
N ALA A 377 11.11 12.80 -12.02
CA ALA A 377 11.24 13.32 -10.67
C ALA A 377 10.36 12.56 -9.68
N THR A 378 10.94 12.13 -8.60
CA THR A 378 10.27 11.31 -7.58
C THR A 378 10.85 11.59 -6.20
N ASN A 379 10.09 11.29 -5.17
CA ASN A 379 10.60 11.12 -3.82
C ASN A 379 10.53 9.63 -3.48
N TYR A 380 11.49 9.14 -2.72
CA TYR A 380 11.69 7.73 -2.49
C TYR A 380 11.93 7.47 -1.01
N PHE A 381 11.39 6.37 -0.51
CA PHE A 381 11.67 5.87 0.81
C PHE A 381 11.45 4.35 0.88
N HIS A 382 12.09 3.72 1.87
CA HIS A 382 11.84 2.32 2.20
C HIS A 382 12.09 2.05 3.67
N GLN A 383 11.29 1.17 4.25
CA GLN A 383 11.54 0.58 5.56
C GLN A 383 12.64 -0.49 5.45
N MET A 384 13.57 -0.48 6.38
CA MET A 384 14.66 -1.45 6.41
C MET A 384 14.20 -2.78 7.00
N THR A 385 14.29 -3.84 6.20
CA THR A 385 13.86 -5.19 6.56
C THR A 385 14.99 -6.17 6.25
N ALA A 386 15.55 -6.86 7.24
CA ALA A 386 16.66 -7.77 7.02
C ALA A 386 16.17 -9.20 6.81
N PHE A 387 16.57 -9.80 5.71
CA PHE A 387 16.43 -11.23 5.43
C PHE A 387 17.35 -11.65 4.28
N GLY A 388 17.54 -12.96 4.18
CA GLY A 388 18.23 -13.65 3.09
C GLY A 388 17.57 -15.00 2.81
N PHE A 389 18.18 -15.81 1.96
CA PHE A 389 17.58 -17.07 1.55
C PHE A 389 18.60 -18.21 1.55
N ALA A 390 18.35 -19.25 2.32
CA ALA A 390 18.95 -20.54 2.08
C ALA A 390 18.40 -21.16 0.78
N PRO A 391 19.08 -22.17 0.19
CA PRO A 391 18.53 -22.94 -0.91
C PRO A 391 17.12 -23.42 -0.65
N GLY A 392 16.15 -23.07 -1.50
CA GLY A 392 14.74 -23.38 -1.32
C GLY A 392 14.03 -22.63 -0.19
N GLY A 393 14.67 -21.60 0.38
CA GLY A 393 14.13 -20.80 1.47
C GLY A 393 12.96 -19.91 1.06
N THR A 394 12.16 -19.50 2.05
CA THR A 394 11.01 -18.62 1.84
C THR A 394 10.98 -17.55 2.91
N PHE A 395 10.74 -16.29 2.49
CA PHE A 395 10.42 -15.18 3.36
C PHE A 395 8.93 -14.86 3.22
N THR A 396 8.26 -14.52 4.32
CA THR A 396 6.87 -14.05 4.33
C THR A 396 6.78 -12.79 5.18
N GLY A 397 6.22 -11.73 4.60
CA GLY A 397 6.08 -10.46 5.30
C GLY A 397 4.89 -9.66 4.81
N ASP A 398 4.44 -8.74 5.66
CA ASP A 398 3.31 -7.86 5.44
C ASP A 398 3.73 -6.40 5.47
N TYR A 399 3.16 -5.59 4.59
CA TYR A 399 3.19 -4.15 4.72
C TYR A 399 1.83 -3.54 4.38
N TYR A 400 1.61 -2.34 4.88
CA TYR A 400 0.34 -1.64 4.77
C TYR A 400 0.53 -0.30 4.08
N LEU A 401 -0.35 -0.01 3.13
CA LEU A 401 -0.37 1.23 2.35
C LEU A 401 -1.63 2.02 2.71
N LEU A 402 -1.48 3.22 3.26
CA LEU A 402 -2.59 4.06 3.71
C LEU A 402 -2.53 5.41 2.98
N PRO A 403 -3.29 5.56 1.87
CA PRO A 403 -3.37 6.83 1.17
C PRO A 403 -4.26 7.83 1.89
N GLY A 404 -3.93 9.11 1.85
CA GLY A 404 -4.78 10.20 2.31
C GLY A 404 -4.16 11.11 3.35
N ASN A 405 -5.00 11.63 4.25
CA ASN A 405 -4.55 12.55 5.28
C ASN A 405 -3.70 11.85 6.35
N LEU A 406 -2.59 12.47 6.71
CA LEU A 406 -1.57 11.96 7.63
C LEU A 406 -2.15 11.55 9.00
N ALA A 407 -3.03 12.37 9.58
CA ALA A 407 -3.64 12.06 10.87
C ALA A 407 -4.57 10.84 10.80
N ALA A 408 -5.33 10.70 9.70
CA ALA A 408 -6.18 9.54 9.46
C ALA A 408 -5.35 8.26 9.23
N ALA A 409 -4.26 8.35 8.47
CA ALA A 409 -3.32 7.26 8.24
C ALA A 409 -2.69 6.80 9.57
N ARG A 410 -2.16 7.73 10.38
CA ARG A 410 -1.61 7.42 11.71
C ARG A 410 -2.63 6.73 12.61
N SER A 411 -3.87 7.24 12.65
CA SER A 411 -4.95 6.61 13.44
C SER A 411 -5.24 5.18 12.98
N GLY A 412 -5.27 4.93 11.67
CA GLY A 412 -5.42 3.60 11.09
C GLY A 412 -4.28 2.67 11.48
N ILE A 413 -3.03 3.14 11.39
CA ILE A 413 -1.82 2.40 11.78
C ILE A 413 -1.84 2.06 13.28
N TYR A 414 -2.26 2.98 14.13
CA TYR A 414 -2.42 2.71 15.57
C TYR A 414 -3.45 1.62 15.84
N GLY A 415 -4.57 1.63 15.09
CA GLY A 415 -5.55 0.56 15.15
C GLY A 415 -4.99 -0.80 14.72
N LEU A 416 -4.16 -0.84 13.70
CA LEU A 416 -3.46 -2.05 13.24
C LEU A 416 -2.47 -2.56 14.29
N HIS A 417 -1.63 -1.69 14.83
CA HIS A 417 -0.66 -2.03 15.86
C HIS A 417 -1.29 -2.62 17.13
N GLN A 418 -2.48 -2.13 17.50
CA GLN A 418 -3.21 -2.61 18.68
C GLN A 418 -4.00 -3.91 18.43
N ALA A 419 -4.37 -4.21 17.19
CA ALA A 419 -5.30 -5.30 16.86
C ALA A 419 -4.69 -6.69 16.97
N ALA A 420 -3.38 -6.85 16.75
CA ALA A 420 -2.67 -8.11 16.95
C ALA A 420 -1.17 -7.85 17.16
N PRO A 421 -0.50 -8.58 18.06
CA PRO A 421 0.95 -8.66 18.05
C PRO A 421 1.39 -9.22 16.69
N VAL A 422 2.18 -8.47 15.94
CA VAL A 422 2.75 -8.97 14.68
C VAL A 422 3.79 -10.01 15.04
N ALA A 423 3.74 -11.18 14.38
CA ALA A 423 4.80 -12.17 14.52
C ALA A 423 6.11 -11.56 14.03
N ASP A 424 7.15 -11.70 14.84
CA ASP A 424 8.49 -11.32 14.43
C ASP A 424 9.01 -12.32 13.38
N VAL A 425 9.22 -11.83 12.18
CA VAL A 425 9.70 -12.60 11.01
C VAL A 425 11.08 -12.11 10.55
N MET A 426 11.63 -11.11 11.26
CA MET A 426 12.93 -10.53 10.94
C MET A 426 14.04 -11.37 11.54
N ALA A 427 15.06 -11.64 10.74
CA ALA A 427 16.31 -12.19 11.27
C ALA A 427 17.17 -11.06 11.84
N PRO A 428 18.05 -11.34 12.82
CA PRO A 428 19.01 -10.34 13.32
C PRO A 428 19.89 -9.79 12.21
N TYR A 429 20.25 -8.53 12.32
CA TYR A 429 21.24 -7.89 11.46
C TYR A 429 22.53 -7.61 12.20
N GLY A 430 23.68 -7.90 11.59
CA GLY A 430 24.97 -7.70 12.26
C GLY A 430 26.16 -7.82 11.31
N VAL A 431 27.34 -7.61 11.87
CA VAL A 431 28.63 -7.61 11.13
C VAL A 431 29.68 -8.36 11.90
N LEU A 432 30.51 -9.13 11.20
CA LEU A 432 31.81 -9.63 11.67
C LEU A 432 32.88 -8.57 11.34
N GLU A 433 33.58 -8.06 12.34
CA GLU A 433 34.56 -6.98 12.17
C GLU A 433 36.01 -7.44 12.36
N ALA A 434 36.20 -8.53 13.10
CA ALA A 434 37.52 -9.09 13.34
C ALA A 434 37.46 -10.64 13.38
N PRO A 435 38.50 -11.30 12.83
CA PRO A 435 39.62 -10.74 12.08
C PRO A 435 39.14 -10.21 10.73
N ALA A 436 39.87 -9.29 10.10
CA ALA A 436 39.50 -8.79 8.77
C ALA A 436 39.55 -9.91 7.71
N ALA A 437 38.65 -9.86 6.75
CA ALA A 437 38.62 -10.80 5.62
C ALA A 437 39.99 -10.86 4.92
N ASN A 438 40.40 -12.06 4.51
CA ASN A 438 41.69 -12.37 3.87
C ASN A 438 42.92 -12.07 4.71
N SER A 439 42.77 -11.83 6.02
CA SER A 439 43.89 -11.62 6.92
C SER A 439 44.63 -12.93 7.29
N THR A 440 45.90 -12.79 7.67
CA THR A 440 46.65 -13.92 8.22
C THR A 440 46.53 -13.89 9.75
N ILE A 441 46.17 -15.02 10.33
CA ILE A 441 46.01 -15.21 11.79
C ILE A 441 46.95 -16.28 12.32
N SER A 442 47.39 -16.13 13.58
CA SER A 442 48.24 -17.13 14.26
C SER A 442 48.13 -17.01 15.76
N GLY A 443 48.37 -18.13 16.48
CA GLY A 443 48.45 -18.21 17.90
C GLY A 443 47.16 -18.63 18.61
N ALA A 444 47.27 -18.85 19.95
CA ALA A 444 46.18 -19.40 20.75
C ALA A 444 45.09 -18.39 21.15
N SER A 445 45.20 -17.12 20.72
CA SER A 445 44.30 -16.06 21.18
C SER A 445 44.01 -15.03 20.09
N VAL A 446 43.41 -15.48 18.98
CA VAL A 446 42.97 -14.62 17.89
C VAL A 446 41.62 -14.01 18.28
N ALA A 447 41.52 -12.69 18.28
CA ALA A 447 40.26 -12.02 18.56
C ALA A 447 39.27 -12.20 17.38
N VAL A 448 38.04 -12.61 17.71
CA VAL A 448 36.90 -12.64 16.81
C VAL A 448 35.83 -11.75 17.41
N ALA A 449 35.37 -10.74 16.69
CA ALA A 449 34.47 -9.74 17.25
C ALA A 449 33.54 -9.14 16.18
N GLY A 450 32.39 -8.66 16.62
CA GLY A 450 31.40 -7.99 15.80
C GLY A 450 30.27 -7.40 16.63
N TRP A 451 29.18 -7.13 15.99
CA TRP A 451 27.96 -6.67 16.64
C TRP A 451 26.72 -7.27 15.96
N ALA A 452 25.60 -7.29 16.68
CA ALA A 452 24.30 -7.68 16.15
C ALA A 452 23.18 -6.89 16.80
N ILE A 453 22.17 -6.57 16.02
CA ILE A 453 20.92 -5.92 16.44
C ILE A 453 19.72 -6.71 15.94
N ASP A 454 18.57 -6.44 16.53
CA ASP A 454 17.31 -7.08 16.15
C ASP A 454 16.14 -6.15 16.50
N ASN A 455 15.00 -6.29 15.85
CA ASN A 455 13.80 -5.50 16.15
C ASN A 455 13.12 -5.92 17.47
N VAL A 456 13.40 -7.14 17.97
CA VAL A 456 12.93 -7.65 19.27
C VAL A 456 14.11 -7.93 20.19
N ALA A 457 14.91 -8.99 19.94
CA ALA A 457 16.11 -9.29 20.69
C ALA A 457 16.95 -10.39 20.05
N VAL A 458 18.26 -10.18 19.94
CA VAL A 458 19.23 -11.23 19.62
C VAL A 458 19.33 -12.21 20.79
N SER A 459 19.07 -13.49 20.56
CA SER A 459 19.09 -14.55 21.57
C SER A 459 20.31 -15.45 21.48
N GLY A 460 20.98 -15.54 20.32
CA GLY A 460 22.12 -16.43 20.12
C GLY A 460 23.09 -15.93 19.07
N ILE A 461 24.37 -16.24 19.30
CA ILE A 461 25.46 -15.99 18.35
C ILE A 461 26.29 -17.26 18.25
N GLN A 462 26.59 -17.70 17.05
CA GLN A 462 27.48 -18.81 16.76
C GLN A 462 28.61 -18.33 15.85
N VAL A 463 29.85 -18.55 16.28
CA VAL A 463 31.05 -18.35 15.46
C VAL A 463 31.47 -19.71 14.94
N LEU A 464 31.66 -19.80 13.62
CA LEU A 464 31.99 -21.05 12.94
C LEU A 464 33.31 -20.93 12.18
N VAL A 465 34.12 -21.98 12.25
CA VAL A 465 35.30 -22.17 11.38
C VAL A 465 35.08 -23.43 10.56
N ASP A 466 35.19 -23.33 9.25
CA ASP A 466 34.93 -24.42 8.30
C ASP A 466 33.61 -25.16 8.57
N GLY A 467 32.57 -24.39 8.91
CA GLY A 467 31.24 -24.89 9.22
C GLY A 467 31.05 -25.46 10.63
N ASN A 468 32.11 -25.56 11.45
CA ASN A 468 32.03 -26.08 12.81
C ASN A 468 31.92 -24.93 13.82
N VAL A 469 30.96 -24.99 14.74
CA VAL A 469 30.80 -23.99 15.80
C VAL A 469 31.98 -24.08 16.77
N ILE A 470 32.70 -22.98 16.93
CA ILE A 470 33.86 -22.86 17.84
C ILE A 470 33.58 -22.02 19.07
N ALA A 471 32.59 -21.10 19.00
CA ALA A 471 32.22 -20.24 20.13
C ALA A 471 30.75 -19.80 20.02
N THR A 472 30.17 -19.49 21.19
CA THR A 472 28.82 -18.93 21.33
C THR A 472 28.86 -17.71 22.24
N PRO A 473 29.43 -16.56 21.80
CA PRO A 473 29.52 -15.37 22.61
C PRO A 473 28.16 -14.74 22.90
N ALA A 474 28.09 -13.92 23.96
CA ALA A 474 26.92 -13.10 24.26
C ALA A 474 27.18 -11.63 23.90
N LEU A 475 26.12 -10.86 23.72
CA LEU A 475 26.16 -9.41 23.53
C LEU A 475 26.56 -8.75 24.88
N THR A 476 27.80 -8.32 25.00
CA THR A 476 28.34 -7.74 26.25
C THR A 476 29.26 -6.53 26.03
N VAL A 477 29.55 -6.22 24.75
CA VAL A 477 30.46 -5.13 24.40
C VAL A 477 29.66 -3.87 24.07
N ASN A 478 30.01 -2.76 24.67
CA ASN A 478 29.41 -1.46 24.39
C ASN A 478 29.81 -0.96 22.99
N ARG A 479 28.81 -0.59 22.19
CA ARG A 479 28.94 -0.11 20.81
C ARG A 479 28.20 1.22 20.62
N PRO A 480 28.72 2.32 21.19
CA PRO A 480 28.09 3.64 20.97
C PRO A 480 28.12 4.10 19.52
N ASP A 481 29.04 3.59 18.73
CA ASP A 481 29.15 3.81 17.28
C ASP A 481 27.97 3.18 16.53
N VAL A 482 27.61 1.93 16.85
CA VAL A 482 26.44 1.26 16.29
C VAL A 482 25.15 1.96 16.75
N ALA A 483 25.02 2.28 18.03
CA ALA A 483 23.86 3.01 18.56
C ALA A 483 23.70 4.43 17.97
N ALA A 484 24.76 5.04 17.47
CA ALA A 484 24.70 6.33 16.77
C ALA A 484 24.10 6.22 15.38
N VAL A 485 24.27 5.07 14.71
CA VAL A 485 23.69 4.76 13.39
C VAL A 485 22.30 4.14 13.55
N TYR A 486 22.15 3.28 14.56
CA TYR A 486 20.94 2.52 14.87
C TYR A 486 20.42 2.91 16.28
N PRO A 487 19.64 4.00 16.42
CA PRO A 487 19.30 4.59 17.73
C PRO A 487 18.48 3.70 18.67
N ASN A 488 17.79 2.68 18.15
CA ASN A 488 17.09 1.67 18.95
C ASN A 488 17.97 0.46 19.32
N ALA A 489 19.18 0.37 18.76
CA ALA A 489 20.10 -0.70 19.14
C ALA A 489 20.46 -0.60 20.65
N ALA A 490 20.49 -1.74 21.31
CA ALA A 490 21.02 -1.79 22.67
C ALA A 490 22.47 -1.31 22.68
N LEU A 491 22.85 -0.49 23.65
CA LEU A 491 24.24 -0.01 23.75
C LEU A 491 25.25 -1.18 23.82
N THR A 492 24.82 -2.31 24.39
CA THR A 492 25.62 -3.55 24.51
C THR A 492 25.34 -4.52 23.36
N CYS A 493 25.29 -4.05 22.12
CA CYS A 493 25.05 -4.90 20.96
C CYS A 493 26.31 -5.53 20.35
N GLY A 494 27.50 -5.27 20.91
CA GLY A 494 28.74 -5.90 20.51
C GLY A 494 29.00 -7.24 21.19
N TRP A 495 29.74 -8.10 20.53
CA TRP A 495 30.19 -9.40 21.04
C TRP A 495 31.65 -9.64 20.71
N GLN A 496 32.26 -10.56 21.46
CA GLN A 496 33.66 -10.93 21.34
C GLN A 496 33.86 -12.40 21.68
N ALA A 497 34.72 -13.07 20.92
CA ALA A 497 35.17 -14.44 21.14
C ALA A 497 36.69 -14.55 20.91
N THR A 498 37.25 -15.68 21.27
CA THR A 498 38.67 -16.01 21.03
C THR A 498 38.75 -17.30 20.22
N LEU A 499 39.53 -17.29 19.14
CA LEU A 499 39.86 -18.45 18.34
C LEU A 499 41.32 -18.89 18.65
N ASP A 500 41.50 -20.15 19.04
CA ASP A 500 42.82 -20.77 19.12
C ASP A 500 43.19 -21.33 17.73
N SER A 501 43.94 -20.55 16.94
CA SER A 501 44.34 -20.96 15.60
C SER A 501 45.36 -22.10 15.61
N THR A 502 46.03 -22.37 16.73
CA THR A 502 47.00 -23.47 16.84
C THR A 502 46.36 -24.84 16.75
N THR A 503 45.04 -24.91 16.91
CA THR A 503 44.22 -26.14 16.71
C THR A 503 43.86 -26.39 15.26
N LEU A 504 44.10 -25.43 14.36
CA LEU A 504 43.81 -25.51 12.94
C LEU A 504 45.08 -25.82 12.13
N ALA A 505 44.92 -26.44 10.98
CA ALA A 505 46.02 -26.61 10.04
C ALA A 505 46.47 -25.25 9.48
N ASN A 506 47.74 -25.14 9.09
CA ASN A 506 48.16 -23.95 8.34
C ASN A 506 47.50 -23.97 6.95
N GLY A 507 47.05 -22.82 6.49
CA GLY A 507 46.35 -22.66 5.21
C GLY A 507 45.09 -21.82 5.30
N THR A 508 44.27 -21.90 4.27
CA THR A 508 43.02 -21.13 4.15
C THR A 508 41.89 -21.80 4.92
N HIS A 509 41.17 -21.03 5.71
CA HIS A 509 39.98 -21.42 6.45
C HIS A 509 38.84 -20.43 6.21
N THR A 510 37.61 -20.87 6.40
CA THR A 510 36.42 -20.00 6.38
C THR A 510 35.96 -19.67 7.79
N LEU A 511 35.70 -18.40 8.06
CA LEU A 511 35.13 -17.90 9.30
C LEU A 511 33.74 -17.36 8.99
N ALA A 512 32.72 -17.85 9.69
CA ALA A 512 31.34 -17.43 9.52
C ALA A 512 30.68 -17.11 10.86
N VAL A 513 29.62 -16.32 10.84
CA VAL A 513 28.81 -16.02 12.02
C VAL A 513 27.34 -16.25 11.69
N ARG A 514 26.63 -16.83 12.65
CA ARG A 514 25.19 -17.00 12.61
C ARG A 514 24.58 -16.33 13.83
N TYR A 515 23.55 -15.52 13.60
CA TYR A 515 22.75 -14.88 14.64
C TYR A 515 21.39 -15.55 14.73
N THR A 516 20.80 -15.59 15.92
CA THR A 516 19.44 -16.07 16.16
C THR A 516 18.75 -15.07 17.08
N ASP A 517 17.49 -14.74 16.81
CA ASP A 517 16.66 -13.89 17.66
C ASP A 517 15.84 -14.70 18.69
N SER A 518 15.02 -14.01 19.47
CA SER A 518 14.12 -14.61 20.43
C SER A 518 12.90 -15.31 19.79
N SER A 519 12.62 -15.07 18.51
CA SER A 519 11.57 -15.67 17.72
C SER A 519 12.04 -16.88 16.90
N ASN A 520 13.35 -17.19 16.96
CA ASN A 520 14.09 -18.21 16.22
C ASN A 520 14.28 -17.91 14.73
N ASN A 521 14.19 -16.64 14.30
CA ASN A 521 14.69 -16.26 12.99
C ASN A 521 16.21 -16.28 13.01
N VAL A 522 16.82 -16.68 11.90
CA VAL A 522 18.27 -16.93 11.81
C VAL A 522 18.85 -16.15 10.65
N ALA A 523 19.85 -15.32 10.94
CA ALA A 523 20.72 -14.68 9.96
C ALA A 523 22.06 -15.42 9.88
N SER A 524 22.56 -15.60 8.66
CA SER A 524 23.90 -16.12 8.39
C SER A 524 24.69 -15.08 7.61
N LEU A 525 25.80 -14.61 8.20
CA LEU A 525 26.69 -13.71 7.48
C LEU A 525 27.47 -14.45 6.39
N PRO A 526 27.88 -13.76 5.31
CA PRO A 526 28.79 -14.30 4.33
C PRO A 526 30.07 -14.82 5.03
N PRO A 527 30.55 -16.02 4.69
CA PRO A 527 31.79 -16.53 5.28
C PRO A 527 32.98 -15.71 4.80
N GLU A 528 33.84 -15.30 5.71
CA GLU A 528 35.09 -14.63 5.41
C GLU A 528 36.24 -15.63 5.34
N THR A 529 37.17 -15.40 4.42
CA THR A 529 38.39 -16.21 4.32
C THR A 529 39.46 -15.65 5.24
N VAL A 530 40.15 -16.53 5.98
CA VAL A 530 41.34 -16.21 6.77
C VAL A 530 42.46 -17.21 6.45
N THR A 531 43.73 -16.82 6.60
CA THR A 531 44.86 -17.71 6.42
C THR A 531 45.53 -17.99 7.78
N VAL A 532 45.56 -19.24 8.19
CA VAL A 532 46.28 -19.66 9.41
C VAL A 532 47.74 -19.88 9.09
N ALA A 533 48.64 -19.28 9.88
CA ALA A 533 50.09 -19.40 9.76
C ALA A 533 50.73 -19.49 11.19
N ASN A 534 50.63 -20.64 11.82
CA ASN A 534 51.21 -20.94 13.14
C ASN A 534 52.64 -21.39 13.03
#